data_d39fa274947e8626e0fcbe027834be5d
#
_entry.id   d39fa274947e8626e0fcbe027834be5d
#
_cell.length_a   1.000
_cell.length_b   1.000
_cell.length_c   1.000
_cell.angle_alpha   90.00
_cell.angle_beta   90.00
_cell.angle_gamma   90.00
#
_symmetry.space_group_name_H-M   'P 1'
#
loop_
_entity.id
_entity.type
_entity.pdbx_description
1 polymer ?
#
loop_
_entity_poly.entity_id
_entity_poly.type
_entity_poly.pdbx_seq_one_letter_code
_entity_poly.pdbx_strand_id
1 'polypeptide(L)'
;MATCRNRTARWIGLTILGVLVLMIIKSCKSSRPDGAVVVKPFDADKYLGKWYEIARKDFKHEKNLNNVTANYSKNADGSIKVVNKGFNYKTKEWQEATGKAKFAGAPDEASLKVSFFGPFYSGYNVIAIDPDYQYALVAGESLDYLWLLSRTSTMPEDVKDDYLRCAQAIGYNTSDLVWVEQSSKY
;
A
#
# COMPACT_ATOMS: atom_id res chain seq x y z
N MET A 1 17.38 -7.99 0.68
CA MET A 1 16.35 -8.90 0.17
C MET A 1 15.07 -8.71 0.98
N ALA A 2 14.04 -8.14 0.37
CA ALA A 2 12.73 -7.99 0.99
C ALA A 2 12.03 -9.36 0.97
N THR A 3 11.77 -9.95 2.13
CA THR A 3 11.16 -11.29 2.22
C THR A 3 9.65 -11.18 2.29
N CYS A 4 8.98 -11.49 1.20
CA CYS A 4 7.52 -11.71 1.21
C CYS A 4 7.22 -13.04 1.90
N ARG A 5 6.56 -13.01 3.06
CA ARG A 5 6.33 -14.18 3.90
C ARG A 5 5.00 -14.85 3.53
N ASN A 6 5.08 -15.95 2.77
CA ASN A 6 3.90 -16.78 2.48
C ASN A 6 3.67 -17.77 3.63
N ARG A 7 2.49 -17.74 4.27
CA ARG A 7 2.09 -18.74 5.28
C ARG A 7 1.17 -19.77 4.66
N THR A 8 1.73 -20.90 4.25
CA THR A 8 0.93 -22.11 4.00
C THR A 8 0.48 -22.69 5.36
N ALA A 9 -0.81 -22.59 5.66
CA ALA A 9 -1.39 -23.19 6.85
C ALA A 9 -1.54 -24.72 6.65
N ARG A 10 -0.80 -25.53 7.42
CA ARG A 10 -1.03 -26.98 7.58
C ARG A 10 -2.15 -27.16 8.61
N TRP A 11 -3.25 -27.75 8.18
CA TRP A 11 -4.32 -28.19 9.07
C TRP A 11 -3.93 -29.47 9.80
N ILE A 12 -3.89 -29.42 11.12
CA ILE A 12 -3.88 -30.61 11.99
C ILE A 12 -5.21 -30.59 12.76
N GLY A 13 -6.05 -31.57 12.47
CA GLY A 13 -7.33 -31.72 13.14
C GLY A 13 -7.16 -32.18 14.58
N LEU A 14 -7.88 -31.54 15.50
CA LEU A 14 -8.25 -32.09 16.81
C LEU A 14 -9.70 -31.73 17.09
N THR A 15 -10.53 -32.75 17.18
CA THR A 15 -11.91 -32.70 17.68
C THR A 15 -11.90 -32.62 19.20
N ILE A 16 -12.47 -31.55 19.79
CA ILE A 16 -12.93 -31.54 21.18
C ILE A 16 -14.28 -30.86 21.25
N LEU A 17 -15.24 -31.61 21.79
CA LEU A 17 -16.63 -31.27 22.08
C LEU A 17 -16.71 -30.31 23.29
N GLY A 18 -17.56 -29.29 23.19
CA GLY A 18 -18.10 -28.70 24.40
C GLY A 18 -18.00 -27.18 24.54
N VAL A 19 -19.20 -26.59 24.75
CA VAL A 19 -19.53 -25.25 25.23
C VAL A 19 -19.60 -24.16 24.16
N LEU A 20 -20.84 -23.92 23.73
CA LEU A 20 -21.26 -22.80 22.88
C LEU A 20 -21.18 -21.48 23.67
N VAL A 21 -20.01 -20.83 23.61
CA VAL A 21 -19.91 -19.42 23.91
C VAL A 21 -20.03 -18.69 22.57
N LEU A 22 -21.18 -18.06 22.31
CA LEU A 22 -21.38 -17.13 21.22
C LEU A 22 -20.48 -15.90 21.47
N MET A 23 -19.20 -15.99 21.18
CA MET A 23 -18.41 -14.80 20.89
C MET A 23 -18.87 -14.28 19.54
N ILE A 24 -19.62 -13.18 19.55
CA ILE A 24 -19.82 -12.34 18.38
C ILE A 24 -18.43 -11.78 18.06
N ILE A 25 -17.64 -12.53 17.29
CA ILE A 25 -16.47 -12.00 16.65
C ILE A 25 -17.03 -11.02 15.62
N LYS A 26 -17.06 -9.71 15.96
CA LYS A 26 -17.13 -8.67 14.95
C LYS A 26 -15.97 -8.96 14.02
N SER A 27 -16.24 -9.65 12.92
CA SER A 27 -15.31 -9.79 11.80
C SER A 27 -15.06 -8.37 11.32
N CYS A 28 -13.98 -7.75 11.78
CA CYS A 28 -13.41 -6.59 11.12
C CYS A 28 -13.01 -7.10 9.74
N LYS A 29 -13.86 -6.81 8.74
CA LYS A 29 -13.56 -7.12 7.35
C LYS A 29 -12.18 -6.54 7.08
N SER A 30 -11.22 -7.39 6.75
CA SER A 30 -9.87 -6.97 6.42
C SER A 30 -9.97 -5.92 5.30
N SER A 31 -9.37 -4.76 5.50
CA SER A 31 -9.30 -3.72 4.48
C SER A 31 -8.12 -3.98 3.51
N ARG A 32 -7.84 -5.23 3.21
CA ARG A 32 -6.76 -5.69 2.33
C ARG A 32 -7.16 -6.97 1.61
N PRO A 33 -6.52 -7.31 0.46
CA PRO A 33 -6.74 -8.56 -0.26
C PRO A 33 -6.43 -9.78 0.60
N ASP A 34 -7.13 -10.88 0.34
CA ASP A 34 -6.84 -12.18 0.97
C ASP A 34 -5.41 -12.60 0.63
N GLY A 35 -4.69 -13.13 1.62
CA GLY A 35 -3.28 -13.52 1.47
C GLY A 35 -2.28 -12.38 1.63
N ALA A 36 -2.69 -11.12 1.58
CA ALA A 36 -1.80 -9.99 1.83
C ALA A 36 -1.39 -9.94 3.31
N VAL A 37 -0.08 -9.98 3.58
CA VAL A 37 0.51 -9.88 4.91
C VAL A 37 1.24 -8.55 5.01
N VAL A 38 0.84 -7.72 5.97
CA VAL A 38 1.47 -6.41 6.18
C VAL A 38 2.82 -6.55 6.87
N VAL A 39 3.70 -5.60 6.58
CA VAL A 39 5.01 -5.49 7.23
C VAL A 39 4.83 -5.29 8.74
N LYS A 40 5.60 -6.06 9.52
CA LYS A 40 5.72 -5.94 10.97
C LYS A 40 7.08 -6.48 11.42
N PRO A 41 7.88 -5.72 12.23
CA PRO A 41 7.59 -4.37 12.73
C PRO A 41 7.66 -3.31 11.63
N PHE A 42 6.83 -2.27 11.73
CA PHE A 42 6.81 -1.13 10.83
C PHE A 42 7.15 0.15 11.59
N ASP A 43 8.11 0.89 11.08
CA ASP A 43 8.51 2.20 11.60
C ASP A 43 7.89 3.31 10.76
N ALA A 44 6.83 3.92 11.28
CA ALA A 44 6.12 4.96 10.56
C ALA A 44 6.98 6.23 10.34
N ASP A 45 7.88 6.55 11.26
CA ASP A 45 8.71 7.75 11.15
C ASP A 45 9.74 7.60 10.01
N LYS A 46 10.26 6.40 9.76
CA LYS A 46 11.07 6.09 8.58
C LYS A 46 10.28 6.14 7.29
N TYR A 47 8.98 5.85 7.35
CA TYR A 47 8.10 5.85 6.16
C TYR A 47 7.69 7.26 5.73
N LEU A 48 7.75 8.27 6.63
CA LEU A 48 7.42 9.66 6.32
C LEU A 48 8.29 10.23 5.20
N GLY A 49 7.89 11.38 4.67
CA GLY A 49 8.57 12.09 3.60
C GLY A 49 8.06 11.72 2.20
N LYS A 50 8.86 12.01 1.19
CA LYS A 50 8.50 11.89 -0.22
C LYS A 50 8.76 10.48 -0.74
N TRP A 51 7.80 9.98 -1.53
CA TRP A 51 7.90 8.79 -2.34
C TRP A 51 7.52 9.11 -3.78
N TYR A 52 8.21 8.50 -4.73
CA TYR A 52 7.87 8.49 -6.15
C TYR A 52 7.07 7.23 -6.45
N GLU A 53 6.01 7.36 -7.20
CA GLU A 53 5.25 6.22 -7.71
C GLU A 53 5.93 5.70 -8.97
N ILE A 54 6.36 4.44 -8.93
CA ILE A 54 7.06 3.78 -10.04
C ILE A 54 6.05 3.02 -10.92
N ALA A 55 5.09 2.35 -10.29
CA ALA A 55 4.01 1.68 -11.00
C ALA A 55 2.76 1.61 -10.12
N ARG A 56 1.62 1.44 -10.76
CA ARG A 56 0.31 1.23 -10.10
C ARG A 56 -0.64 0.38 -10.91
N LYS A 57 -1.67 -0.16 -10.27
CA LYS A 57 -2.93 -0.52 -10.95
C LYS A 57 -3.62 0.75 -11.39
N ASP A 58 -4.14 0.79 -12.64
CA ASP A 58 -4.84 1.98 -13.13
C ASP A 58 -6.22 2.12 -12.46
N PHE A 59 -6.50 3.29 -11.93
CA PHE A 59 -7.80 3.61 -11.35
C PHE A 59 -8.18 5.08 -11.58
N LYS A 60 -9.48 5.36 -11.41
CA LYS A 60 -10.11 6.61 -11.85
C LYS A 60 -9.38 7.88 -11.41
N HIS A 61 -8.88 7.92 -10.17
CA HIS A 61 -8.33 9.15 -9.57
C HIS A 61 -6.88 9.44 -9.98
N GLU A 62 -6.15 8.45 -10.53
CA GLU A 62 -4.78 8.61 -11.01
C GLU A 62 -4.64 8.41 -12.51
N LYS A 63 -5.79 8.29 -13.20
CA LYS A 63 -5.81 8.10 -14.65
C LYS A 63 -5.15 9.27 -15.38
N ASN A 64 -4.27 8.95 -16.34
CA ASN A 64 -3.49 9.89 -17.14
C ASN A 64 -2.48 10.73 -16.32
N LEU A 65 -2.09 10.30 -15.11
CA LEU A 65 -1.05 10.98 -14.34
C LEU A 65 0.31 10.33 -14.56
N ASN A 66 1.33 11.18 -14.75
CA ASN A 66 2.75 10.88 -14.63
C ASN A 66 3.40 11.81 -13.58
N ASN A 67 4.70 11.66 -13.32
CA ASN A 67 5.41 12.41 -12.27
C ASN A 67 4.69 12.36 -10.91
N VAL A 68 4.07 11.20 -10.62
CA VAL A 68 3.28 11.03 -9.41
C VAL A 68 4.17 10.86 -8.21
N THR A 69 3.85 11.61 -7.15
CA THR A 69 4.52 11.53 -5.85
C THR A 69 3.52 11.54 -4.72
N ALA A 70 3.87 10.86 -3.63
CA ALA A 70 3.15 10.92 -2.36
C ALA A 70 4.09 11.47 -1.29
N ASN A 71 3.62 12.44 -0.51
CA ASN A 71 4.37 12.99 0.60
C ASN A 71 3.60 12.77 1.91
N TYR A 72 4.24 12.09 2.86
CA TYR A 72 3.67 11.73 4.15
C TYR A 72 4.29 12.59 5.26
N SER A 73 3.46 13.18 6.11
CA SER A 73 3.90 13.96 7.27
C SER A 73 3.00 13.71 8.48
N LYS A 74 3.54 13.81 9.69
CA LYS A 74 2.81 13.58 10.93
C LYS A 74 1.98 14.80 11.29
N ASN A 75 0.71 14.61 11.61
CA ASN A 75 -0.15 15.65 12.18
C ASN A 75 -0.01 15.68 13.70
N ALA A 76 -0.38 16.80 14.32
CA ALA A 76 -0.37 16.96 15.77
C ALA A 76 -1.25 15.95 16.53
N ASP A 77 -2.31 15.42 15.87
CA ASP A 77 -3.20 14.39 16.42
C ASP A 77 -2.68 12.94 16.25
N GLY A 78 -1.43 12.77 15.80
CA GLY A 78 -0.80 11.48 15.57
C GLY A 78 -1.22 10.78 14.27
N SER A 79 -2.15 11.34 13.51
CA SER A 79 -2.47 10.86 12.16
C SER A 79 -1.39 11.29 11.16
N ILE A 80 -1.44 10.74 9.95
CA ILE A 80 -0.50 11.04 8.87
C ILE A 80 -1.24 11.86 7.81
N LYS A 81 -0.73 13.06 7.49
CA LYS A 81 -1.14 13.82 6.31
C LYS A 81 -0.50 13.19 5.09
N VAL A 82 -1.29 12.99 4.04
CA VAL A 82 -0.87 12.47 2.75
C VAL A 82 -1.11 13.54 1.70
N VAL A 83 -0.09 13.90 0.93
CA VAL A 83 -0.22 14.82 -0.20
C VAL A 83 0.25 14.08 -1.44
N ASN A 84 -0.70 13.71 -2.29
CA ASN A 84 -0.42 13.13 -3.60
C ASN A 84 -0.39 14.23 -4.65
N LYS A 85 0.62 14.22 -5.52
CA LYS A 85 0.77 15.17 -6.61
C LYS A 85 1.13 14.42 -7.89
N GLY A 86 0.52 14.78 -9.02
CA GLY A 86 0.80 14.19 -10.33
C GLY A 86 0.53 15.17 -11.45
N PHE A 87 1.20 14.98 -12.58
CA PHE A 87 1.00 15.77 -13.79
C PHE A 87 0.07 15.03 -14.74
N ASN A 88 -1.10 15.60 -15.04
CA ASN A 88 -2.01 15.04 -16.02
C ASN A 88 -1.52 15.37 -17.43
N TYR A 89 -0.97 14.37 -18.12
CA TYR A 89 -0.38 14.56 -19.44
C TYR A 89 -1.41 14.82 -20.56
N LYS A 90 -2.71 14.61 -20.29
CA LYS A 90 -3.80 14.96 -21.24
C LYS A 90 -4.20 16.43 -21.10
N THR A 91 -4.45 16.91 -19.89
CA THR A 91 -4.85 18.31 -19.64
C THR A 91 -3.67 19.26 -19.53
N LYS A 92 -2.44 18.73 -19.37
CA LYS A 92 -1.19 19.49 -19.16
C LYS A 92 -1.17 20.27 -17.85
N GLU A 93 -1.82 19.75 -16.84
CA GLU A 93 -1.96 20.41 -15.53
C GLU A 93 -1.45 19.53 -14.40
N TRP A 94 -0.89 20.15 -13.38
CA TRP A 94 -0.60 19.50 -12.13
C TRP A 94 -1.87 19.33 -11.30
N GLN A 95 -2.05 18.15 -10.74
CA GLN A 95 -3.13 17.83 -9.82
C GLN A 95 -2.55 17.49 -8.45
N GLU A 96 -3.26 17.89 -7.41
CA GLU A 96 -2.89 17.60 -6.03
C GLU A 96 -4.11 17.16 -5.24
N ALA A 97 -3.94 16.17 -4.39
CA ALA A 97 -4.96 15.71 -3.45
C ALA A 97 -4.35 15.57 -2.06
N THR A 98 -4.99 16.15 -1.06
CA THR A 98 -4.60 16.02 0.34
C THR A 98 -5.54 15.07 1.05
N GLY A 99 -4.97 14.05 1.70
CA GLY A 99 -5.68 13.05 2.48
C GLY A 99 -5.15 12.94 3.90
N LYS A 100 -5.83 12.11 4.67
CA LYS A 100 -5.48 11.76 6.05
C LYS A 100 -5.45 10.25 6.20
N ALA A 101 -4.34 9.73 6.71
CA ALA A 101 -4.19 8.32 7.03
C ALA A 101 -4.13 8.11 8.55
N LYS A 102 -4.63 6.94 8.99
CA LYS A 102 -4.59 6.47 10.38
C LYS A 102 -4.25 5.00 10.38
N PHE A 103 -3.58 4.52 11.42
CA PHE A 103 -3.41 3.09 11.61
C PHE A 103 -4.77 2.39 11.74
N ALA A 104 -4.92 1.26 11.07
CA ALA A 104 -6.11 0.42 11.16
C ALA A 104 -6.03 -0.60 12.30
N GLY A 105 -4.80 -0.88 12.76
CA GLY A 105 -4.46 -1.80 13.83
C GLY A 105 -3.40 -1.21 14.76
N ALA A 106 -2.45 -2.05 15.18
CA ALA A 106 -1.34 -1.63 16.01
C ALA A 106 -0.39 -0.67 15.26
N PRO A 107 0.25 0.29 15.95
CA PRO A 107 1.09 1.29 15.28
C PRO A 107 2.39 0.72 14.67
N ASP A 108 2.77 -0.49 15.06
CA ASP A 108 3.89 -1.26 14.51
C ASP A 108 3.48 -2.21 13.37
N GLU A 109 2.25 -2.14 12.91
CA GLU A 109 1.73 -2.87 11.75
C GLU A 109 1.50 -1.89 10.60
N ALA A 110 2.02 -2.21 9.42
CA ALA A 110 1.91 -1.38 8.22
C ALA A 110 0.51 -1.44 7.58
N SER A 111 -0.54 -1.44 8.39
CA SER A 111 -1.94 -1.43 7.98
C SER A 111 -2.57 -0.10 8.36
N LEU A 112 -2.86 0.70 7.35
CA LEU A 112 -3.46 2.02 7.50
C LEU A 112 -4.79 2.07 6.74
N LYS A 113 -5.57 3.08 7.05
CA LYS A 113 -6.73 3.51 6.27
C LYS A 113 -6.55 4.98 5.90
N VAL A 114 -6.76 5.29 4.62
CA VAL A 114 -6.58 6.63 4.06
C VAL A 114 -7.91 7.18 3.56
N SER A 115 -8.13 8.48 3.77
CA SER A 115 -9.28 9.22 3.24
C SER A 115 -8.80 10.50 2.57
N PHE A 116 -9.23 10.69 1.33
CA PHE A 116 -9.12 11.95 0.58
C PHE A 116 -10.46 12.70 0.55
N PHE A 117 -11.57 12.00 0.82
CA PHE A 117 -12.92 12.55 0.84
C PHE A 117 -13.64 11.98 2.06
N GLY A 118 -13.51 12.64 3.22
CA GLY A 118 -14.19 12.18 4.44
C GLY A 118 -15.71 12.09 4.26
N PRO A 119 -16.39 11.13 4.90
CA PRO A 119 -15.90 10.22 5.95
C PRO A 119 -15.40 8.86 5.44
N PHE A 120 -15.23 8.67 4.14
CA PHE A 120 -14.88 7.39 3.51
C PHE A 120 -13.38 7.11 3.62
N TYR A 121 -13.04 5.90 4.06
CA TYR A 121 -11.66 5.43 4.18
C TYR A 121 -11.47 4.15 3.37
N SER A 122 -10.35 4.06 2.66
CA SER A 122 -9.89 2.87 1.94
C SER A 122 -8.64 2.29 2.60
N GLY A 123 -8.43 0.98 2.44
CA GLY A 123 -7.24 0.29 2.94
C GLY A 123 -5.97 0.77 2.25
N TYR A 124 -4.90 0.91 3.04
CA TYR A 124 -3.54 1.20 2.59
C TYR A 124 -2.58 0.33 3.39
N ASN A 125 -2.03 -0.68 2.76
CA ASN A 125 -1.30 -1.74 3.44
C ASN A 125 0.09 -1.90 2.81
N VAL A 126 1.16 -1.57 3.54
CA VAL A 126 2.52 -1.86 3.07
C VAL A 126 2.78 -3.34 3.27
N ILE A 127 2.92 -4.10 2.19
CA ILE A 127 3.08 -5.55 2.17
C ILE A 127 4.52 -6.01 1.92
N ALA A 128 5.36 -5.11 1.42
CA ALA A 128 6.81 -5.28 1.39
C ALA A 128 7.49 -3.92 1.52
N ILE A 129 8.62 -3.88 2.19
CA ILE A 129 9.51 -2.73 2.32
C ILE A 129 10.93 -3.24 2.52
N ASP A 130 11.91 -2.55 1.95
CA ASP A 130 13.31 -2.87 2.19
C ASP A 130 13.77 -2.35 3.56
N PRO A 131 14.86 -2.89 4.14
CA PRO A 131 15.33 -2.51 5.48
C PRO A 131 15.68 -1.01 5.62
N ASP A 132 16.10 -0.39 4.53
CA ASP A 132 16.50 1.02 4.50
C ASP A 132 15.35 1.97 4.14
N TYR A 133 14.13 1.44 3.97
CA TYR A 133 12.92 2.21 3.61
C TYR A 133 13.08 3.02 2.32
N GLN A 134 13.78 2.45 1.32
CA GLN A 134 13.97 3.05 0.00
C GLN A 134 12.88 2.64 -0.99
N TYR A 135 12.31 1.44 -0.84
CA TYR A 135 11.32 0.87 -1.75
C TYR A 135 10.16 0.28 -0.96
N ALA A 136 8.93 0.45 -1.45
CA ALA A 136 7.75 -0.11 -0.80
C ALA A 136 6.77 -0.67 -1.83
N LEU A 137 6.15 -1.81 -1.50
CA LEU A 137 5.01 -2.37 -2.21
C LEU A 137 3.76 -2.17 -1.35
N VAL A 138 2.76 -1.51 -1.91
CA VAL A 138 1.54 -1.14 -1.18
C VAL A 138 0.33 -1.75 -1.85
N ALA A 139 -0.47 -2.47 -1.06
CA ALA A 139 -1.76 -3.02 -1.45
C ALA A 139 -2.91 -2.16 -0.92
N GLY A 140 -3.91 -1.89 -1.74
CA GLY A 140 -5.16 -1.27 -1.30
C GLY A 140 -6.09 -2.24 -0.61
N GLU A 141 -7.40 -1.96 -0.66
CA GLU A 141 -8.43 -2.81 -0.03
C GLU A 141 -8.83 -4.03 -0.87
N SER A 142 -8.50 -4.03 -2.17
CA SER A 142 -8.76 -5.11 -3.12
C SER A 142 -7.62 -5.27 -4.12
N LEU A 143 -7.69 -6.29 -4.97
CA LEU A 143 -6.72 -6.52 -6.05
C LEU A 143 -6.76 -5.45 -7.17
N ASP A 144 -7.65 -4.47 -7.08
CA ASP A 144 -7.71 -3.34 -8.01
C ASP A 144 -6.73 -2.22 -7.66
N TYR A 145 -6.10 -2.29 -6.49
CA TYR A 145 -5.24 -1.22 -5.99
C TYR A 145 -3.88 -1.77 -5.56
N LEU A 146 -2.83 -1.35 -6.25
CA LEU A 146 -1.43 -1.70 -5.98
C LEU A 146 -0.54 -0.55 -6.40
N TRP A 147 0.49 -0.26 -5.60
CA TRP A 147 1.50 0.74 -5.90
C TRP A 147 2.90 0.20 -5.60
N LEU A 148 3.84 0.47 -6.50
CA LEU A 148 5.28 0.33 -6.29
C LEU A 148 5.84 1.73 -6.04
N LEU A 149 6.42 1.94 -4.88
CA LEU A 149 6.95 3.24 -4.45
C LEU A 149 8.46 3.20 -4.26
N SER A 150 9.14 4.31 -4.58
CA SER A 150 10.59 4.47 -4.41
C SER A 150 10.91 5.85 -3.83
N ARG A 151 12.02 5.95 -3.08
CA ARG A 151 12.56 7.24 -2.63
C ARG A 151 13.19 8.05 -3.75
N THR A 152 13.54 7.40 -4.84
CA THR A 152 14.09 8.03 -6.05
C THR A 152 13.11 7.87 -7.22
N SER A 153 13.32 8.63 -8.29
CA SER A 153 12.51 8.56 -9.51
C SER A 153 12.64 7.24 -10.29
N THR A 154 13.49 6.34 -9.82
CA THR A 154 13.74 5.02 -10.40
C THR A 154 13.72 3.94 -9.32
N MET A 155 13.58 2.69 -9.75
CA MET A 155 13.67 1.50 -8.90
C MET A 155 14.55 0.47 -9.61
N PRO A 156 15.50 -0.20 -8.92
CA PRO A 156 16.31 -1.27 -9.50
C PRO A 156 15.43 -2.43 -10.02
N GLU A 157 15.86 -3.08 -11.09
CA GLU A 157 15.06 -4.14 -11.73
C GLU A 157 14.88 -5.36 -10.82
N ASP A 158 15.90 -5.73 -10.06
CA ASP A 158 15.81 -6.83 -9.07
C ASP A 158 14.76 -6.57 -7.99
N VAL A 159 14.65 -5.32 -7.51
CA VAL A 159 13.61 -4.91 -6.55
C VAL A 159 12.22 -4.94 -7.20
N LYS A 160 12.09 -4.46 -8.45
CA LYS A 160 10.82 -4.54 -9.20
C LYS A 160 10.36 -5.98 -9.35
N ASP A 161 11.27 -6.86 -9.78
CA ASP A 161 10.98 -8.28 -9.98
C ASP A 161 10.55 -8.96 -8.68
N ASP A 162 11.20 -8.65 -7.56
CA ASP A 162 10.84 -9.17 -6.24
C ASP A 162 9.44 -8.72 -5.84
N TYR A 163 9.10 -7.45 -6.04
CA TYR A 163 7.81 -6.88 -5.68
C TYR A 163 6.70 -7.39 -6.61
N LEU A 164 6.98 -7.56 -7.90
CA LEU A 164 6.02 -8.16 -8.84
C LEU A 164 5.71 -9.61 -8.47
N ARG A 165 6.73 -10.41 -8.12
CA ARG A 165 6.52 -11.79 -7.63
C ARG A 165 5.70 -11.81 -6.34
N CYS A 166 5.97 -10.90 -5.43
CA CYS A 166 5.19 -10.76 -4.19
C CYS A 166 3.71 -10.45 -4.49
N ALA A 167 3.46 -9.50 -5.38
CA ALA A 167 2.10 -9.14 -5.80
C ALA A 167 1.38 -10.31 -6.49
N GLN A 168 2.05 -11.01 -7.41
CA GLN A 168 1.50 -12.19 -8.11
C GLN A 168 1.14 -13.31 -7.14
N ALA A 169 1.95 -13.55 -6.11
CA ALA A 169 1.68 -14.57 -5.09
C ALA A 169 0.40 -14.29 -4.27
N ILE A 170 -0.05 -13.03 -4.23
CA ILE A 170 -1.30 -12.59 -3.59
C ILE A 170 -2.48 -12.67 -4.57
N GLY A 171 -2.22 -12.77 -5.88
CA GLY A 171 -3.24 -12.85 -6.92
C GLY A 171 -3.40 -11.59 -7.78
N TYR A 172 -2.51 -10.60 -7.65
CA TYR A 172 -2.53 -9.45 -8.54
C TYR A 172 -2.15 -9.85 -9.98
N ASN A 173 -2.91 -9.34 -10.95
CA ASN A 173 -2.44 -9.30 -12.32
C ASN A 173 -1.43 -8.15 -12.45
N THR A 174 -0.17 -8.47 -12.72
CA THR A 174 0.91 -7.48 -12.85
C THR A 174 1.16 -7.06 -14.30
N SER A 175 0.52 -7.71 -15.28
CA SER A 175 0.71 -7.37 -16.70
C SER A 175 -0.02 -6.09 -17.12
N ASP A 176 -0.98 -5.63 -16.33
CA ASP A 176 -1.79 -4.42 -16.58
C ASP A 176 -1.40 -3.23 -15.69
N LEU A 177 -0.22 -3.30 -15.07
CA LEU A 177 0.32 -2.16 -14.33
C LEU A 177 0.67 -1.00 -15.26
N VAL A 178 0.32 0.20 -14.84
CA VAL A 178 0.79 1.44 -15.45
C VAL A 178 2.15 1.77 -14.85
N TRP A 179 3.18 1.77 -15.68
CA TRP A 179 4.51 2.27 -15.32
C TRP A 179 4.53 3.78 -15.44
N VAL A 180 4.81 4.45 -14.33
CA VAL A 180 4.69 5.91 -14.23
C VAL A 180 5.98 6.56 -14.70
N GLU A 181 5.88 7.40 -15.73
CA GLU A 181 7.00 8.20 -16.18
C GLU A 181 7.35 9.26 -15.11
N GLN A 182 8.62 9.27 -14.68
CA GLN A 182 9.20 10.26 -13.78
C GLN A 182 10.22 11.09 -14.57
N SER A 183 9.77 12.20 -15.11
CA SER A 183 10.56 13.06 -16.00
C SER A 183 10.85 14.42 -15.36
N SER A 184 12.03 14.96 -15.59
CA SER A 184 12.40 16.32 -15.17
C SER A 184 11.85 17.42 -16.10
N LYS A 185 11.07 17.05 -17.13
CA LYS A 185 10.59 17.99 -18.15
C LYS A 185 9.39 18.86 -17.75
N TYR A 186 8.83 18.66 -16.52
CA TYR A 186 7.63 19.36 -16.07
C TYR A 186 7.84 20.00 -14.69
#